data_994f362ae7e5bbe2285a4f2985177033
#
_entry.id   994f362ae7e5bbe2285a4f2985177033
#
_cell.length_a   1.000
_cell.length_b   1.000
_cell.length_c   1.000
_cell.angle_alpha   90.00
_cell.angle_beta   90.00
_cell.angle_gamma   90.00
#
_symmetry.space_group_name_H-M   'P 1'
#
loop_
_entity.id
_entity.type
_entity.pdbx_description
1 polymer ?
#
loop_
_entity_poly.entity_id
_entity_poly.type
_entity_poly.pdbx_seq_one_letter_code
_entity_poly.pdbx_strand_id
1 'polypeptide(L)' 'MLNPLKWNYQDQAGLIIATLAGAGFGIAISYTSGNEWLGTLIWTLIGAVILGGTFYFNRPFR' A
#
# COMPACT_ATOMS: atom_id res chain seq x y z
N MET A 1 7.80 -17.61 -7.14
CA MET A 1 7.10 -16.45 -6.60
C MET A 1 5.98 -16.01 -7.52
N LEU A 2 4.87 -15.60 -6.98
CA LEU A 2 3.72 -15.22 -7.78
C LEU A 2 3.94 -13.87 -8.45
N ASN A 3 3.59 -13.80 -9.73
CA ASN A 3 3.68 -12.57 -10.47
C ASN A 3 2.32 -11.86 -10.42
N PRO A 4 2.22 -10.66 -9.80
CA PRO A 4 0.94 -9.97 -9.71
C PRO A 4 0.29 -9.68 -11.06
N LEU A 5 1.07 -9.57 -12.11
CA LEU A 5 0.54 -9.35 -13.45
C LEU A 5 -0.24 -10.54 -13.97
N LYS A 6 -0.01 -11.72 -13.40
CA LYS A 6 -0.72 -12.95 -13.77
C LYS A 6 -1.85 -13.29 -12.82
N TRP A 7 -2.09 -12.44 -11.83
CA TRP A 7 -3.23 -12.64 -10.92
C TRP A 7 -4.53 -12.37 -11.67
N ASN A 8 -5.62 -12.94 -11.14
CA ASN A 8 -6.92 -12.60 -11.70
C ASN A 8 -7.24 -11.13 -11.40
N TYR A 9 -8.30 -10.64 -12.02
CA TYR A 9 -8.66 -9.23 -11.93
C TYR A 9 -8.92 -8.80 -10.48
N GLN A 10 -9.59 -9.63 -9.70
CA GLN A 10 -9.93 -9.29 -8.32
C GLN A 10 -8.70 -9.15 -7.45
N ASP A 11 -7.71 -10.04 -7.64
CA ASP A 11 -6.47 -9.96 -6.87
C ASP A 11 -5.69 -8.71 -7.21
N GLN A 12 -5.63 -8.36 -8.49
CA GLN A 12 -4.92 -7.15 -8.91
C GLN A 12 -5.59 -5.90 -8.34
N ALA A 13 -6.91 -5.84 -8.43
CA ALA A 13 -7.66 -4.70 -7.89
C ALA A 13 -7.45 -4.57 -6.39
N GLY A 14 -7.47 -5.70 -5.67
CA GLY A 14 -7.24 -5.69 -4.24
C GLY A 14 -5.86 -5.17 -3.87
N LEU A 15 -4.83 -5.57 -4.62
CA LEU A 15 -3.47 -5.09 -4.38
C LEU A 15 -3.38 -3.58 -4.60
N ILE A 16 -3.96 -3.08 -5.67
CA ILE A 16 -3.96 -1.65 -5.95
C ILE A 16 -4.66 -0.89 -4.84
N ILE A 17 -5.84 -1.35 -4.43
CA ILE A 17 -6.61 -0.70 -3.37
C ILE A 17 -5.83 -0.71 -2.05
N ALA A 18 -5.22 -1.83 -1.70
CA ALA A 18 -4.43 -1.93 -0.47
C ALA A 18 -3.25 -0.96 -0.49
N THR A 19 -2.56 -0.87 -1.63
CA THR A 19 -1.43 0.05 -1.77
C THR A 19 -1.88 1.49 -1.65
N LEU A 20 -2.97 1.85 -2.29
CA LEU A 20 -3.51 3.21 -2.20
C LEU A 20 -3.98 3.54 -0.79
N ALA A 21 -4.61 2.60 -0.11
CA ALA A 21 -5.02 2.80 1.28
C ALA A 21 -3.82 3.03 2.18
N GLY A 22 -2.75 2.27 1.97
CA GLY A 22 -1.52 2.45 2.73
C GLY A 22 -0.88 3.81 2.49
N ALA A 23 -0.84 4.23 1.23
CA ALA A 23 -0.32 5.54 0.89
C ALA A 23 -1.13 6.66 1.55
N GLY A 24 -2.47 6.56 1.48
CA GLY A 24 -3.35 7.54 2.12
C GLY A 24 -3.16 7.59 3.63
N PHE A 25 -3.00 6.43 4.25
CA PHE A 25 -2.74 6.34 5.68
C PHE A 25 -1.43 7.03 6.05
N GLY A 26 -0.38 6.80 5.25
CA GLY A 26 0.90 7.43 5.46
C GLY A 26 0.83 8.95 5.34
N ILE A 27 0.09 9.45 4.36
CA ILE A 27 -0.13 10.89 4.20
C ILE A 27 -0.84 11.46 5.43
N ALA A 28 -1.87 10.77 5.91
CA ALA A 28 -2.61 11.22 7.09
C ALA A 28 -1.72 11.30 8.32
N ILE A 29 -0.88 10.29 8.53
CA ILE A 29 0.05 10.28 9.66
C ILE A 29 1.02 11.45 9.55
N SER A 30 1.57 11.67 8.36
CA SER A 30 2.50 12.78 8.15
C SER A 30 1.85 14.12 8.44
N TYR A 31 0.63 14.30 8.00
CA TYR A 31 -0.10 15.55 8.25
C TYR A 31 -0.30 15.80 9.73
N THR A 32 -0.67 14.75 10.45
CA THR A 32 -0.89 14.85 11.89
C THR A 32 0.41 15.16 12.64
N SER A 33 1.52 14.63 12.16
CA SER A 33 2.83 14.83 12.78
C SER A 33 3.47 16.16 12.42
N GLY A 34 2.91 16.89 11.45
CA GLY A 34 3.48 18.16 11.02
C GLY A 34 4.78 18.03 10.26
N ASN A 35 5.02 16.88 9.63
CA ASN A 35 6.24 16.63 8.88
C ASN A 35 6.29 17.44 7.60
N GLU A 36 7.51 17.70 7.13
CA GLU A 36 7.73 18.32 5.84
C GLU A 36 7.38 17.36 4.70
N TRP A 37 7.40 17.86 3.46
CA TRP A 37 7.06 17.04 2.30
C TRP A 37 7.93 15.77 2.20
N LEU A 38 9.19 15.86 2.61
CA LEU A 38 10.08 14.71 2.60
C LEU A 38 9.57 13.63 3.56
N GLY A 39 9.14 14.03 4.76
CA GLY A 39 8.55 13.10 5.71
C GLY A 39 7.27 12.50 5.16
N THR A 40 6.47 13.29 4.44
CA THR A 40 5.25 12.79 3.80
C THR A 40 5.58 11.70 2.80
N LEU A 41 6.60 11.88 1.98
CA LEU A 41 7.00 10.86 1.03
C LEU A 41 7.43 9.58 1.72
N ILE A 42 8.22 9.70 2.78
CA ILE A 42 8.70 8.54 3.53
C ILE A 42 7.54 7.78 4.14
N TRP A 43 6.62 8.47 4.81
CA TRP A 43 5.46 7.83 5.44
C TRP A 43 4.53 7.20 4.40
N THR A 44 4.35 7.85 3.25
CA THR A 44 3.54 7.32 2.18
C THR A 44 4.12 6.01 1.66
N LEU A 45 5.44 5.96 1.46
CA LEU A 45 6.10 4.75 0.99
C LEU A 45 5.98 3.63 2.02
N ILE A 46 6.19 3.95 3.29
CA ILE A 46 6.09 2.95 4.37
C ILE A 46 4.68 2.36 4.40
N GLY A 47 3.65 3.20 4.39
CA GLY A 47 2.27 2.74 4.41
C GLY A 47 1.92 1.89 3.20
N ALA A 48 2.33 2.32 2.02
CA ALA A 48 2.06 1.58 0.80
C ALA A 48 2.74 0.21 0.82
N VAL A 49 4.00 0.16 1.25
CA VAL A 49 4.74 -1.09 1.31
C VAL A 49 4.12 -2.05 2.33
N ILE A 50 3.76 -1.54 3.50
CA ILE A 50 3.19 -2.39 4.55
C ILE A 50 1.87 -3.00 4.09
N LEU A 51 0.93 -2.20 3.64
CA LEU A 51 -0.39 -2.71 3.25
C LEU A 51 -0.33 -3.50 1.94
N GLY A 52 0.41 -3.01 0.97
CA GLY A 52 0.58 -3.72 -0.29
C GLY A 52 1.29 -5.04 -0.11
N GLY A 53 2.36 -5.05 0.70
CA GLY A 53 3.10 -6.27 0.99
C GLY A 53 2.28 -7.27 1.77
N THR A 54 1.51 -6.80 2.75
CA THR A 54 0.63 -7.67 3.51
C THR A 54 -0.40 -8.33 2.60
N PHE A 55 -1.01 -7.56 1.73
CA PHE A 55 -1.96 -8.12 0.77
C PHE A 55 -1.29 -9.12 -0.15
N TYR A 56 -0.10 -8.80 -0.62
CA TYR A 56 0.64 -9.68 -1.53
C TYR A 56 0.88 -11.06 -0.90
N PHE A 57 1.31 -11.08 0.35
CA PHE A 57 1.62 -12.34 1.03
C PHE A 57 0.38 -13.08 1.52
N ASN A 58 -0.70 -12.36 1.80
CA ASN A 58 -1.90 -12.94 2.37
C ASN A 58 -3.10 -12.81 1.45
N ARG A 59 -2.87 -12.96 0.15
CA ARG A 59 -3.94 -12.84 -0.85
C ARG A 59 -5.18 -13.65 -0.44
N PRO A 60 -6.34 -12.98 -0.29
CA PRO A 60 -7.56 -13.70 0.09
C PRO A 60 -8.21 -14.44 -1.08
N PHE A 61 -7.82 -14.16 -2.31
CA PHE A 61 -8.47 -14.71 -3.50
C PHE A 61 -7.62 -15.77 -4.18
N ARG A 62 -7.13 -16.69 -3.47
CA ARG A 62 -6.33 -17.76 -4.07
C ARG A 62 -7.16 -18.74 -4.87
#